data_f494226a484196d8d3f4405e4f01393c
#
_entry.id   f494226a484196d8d3f4405e4f01393c
#
_cell.length_a   1.000
_cell.length_b   1.000
_cell.length_c   1.000
_cell.angle_alpha   90.00
_cell.angle_beta   90.00
_cell.angle_gamma   90.00
#
_symmetry.space_group_name_H-M   'P 1'
#
loop_
_entity.id
_entity.type
_entity.pdbx_description
1 polymer ?
#
loop_
_entity_poly.entity_id
_entity_poly.type
_entity_poly.pdbx_seq_one_letter_code
_entity_poly.pdbx_strand_id
1 'polypeptide(L)'
;MNLKEITKPIHKDLNCVDKVIKSHLSSDIPVINQISTYILNSGGKKMRPIFHLLLAGLDGEITESNHEVASIIEFIHTATLLHDDVVDQSTKRRNIQTANAVFGNSASILVGDFLYSRSFQMMVKIDNMSVMQVLADATNKISEGEVLQLINSHNPQINESQYFEVIEFKTAKLFEACGRIAAIINKKD
;
A
#
# COMPACT_ATOMS: atom_id res chain seq x y z
N MET A 1 -24.36 -8.67 1.22
CA MET A 1 -23.63 -7.45 1.64
C MET A 1 -22.59 -7.17 0.59
N ASN A 2 -22.56 -5.97 0.01
CA ASN A 2 -21.59 -5.57 -1.01
C ASN A 2 -20.61 -4.53 -0.46
N LEU A 3 -19.51 -4.27 -1.20
CA LEU A 3 -18.46 -3.36 -0.72
C LEU A 3 -18.98 -1.93 -0.43
N LYS A 4 -19.96 -1.45 -1.18
CA LYS A 4 -20.57 -0.13 -0.95
C LYS A 4 -21.31 -0.04 0.37
N GLU A 5 -21.99 -1.13 0.77
CA GLU A 5 -22.64 -1.21 2.08
C GLU A 5 -21.64 -1.22 3.22
N ILE A 6 -20.54 -1.98 3.06
CA ILE A 6 -19.46 -2.06 4.06
C ILE A 6 -18.77 -0.70 4.24
N THR A 7 -18.54 0.03 3.17
CA THR A 7 -17.82 1.32 3.21
C THR A 7 -18.71 2.52 3.55
N LYS A 8 -20.02 2.35 3.62
CA LYS A 8 -20.95 3.44 3.94
C LYS A 8 -20.60 4.22 5.22
N PRO A 9 -20.25 3.57 6.35
CA PRO A 9 -19.89 4.28 7.57
C PRO A 9 -18.65 5.18 7.42
N ILE A 10 -17.67 4.77 6.63
CA ILE A 10 -16.37 5.43 6.44
C ILE A 10 -16.25 6.21 5.13
N HIS A 11 -17.37 6.48 4.45
CA HIS A 11 -17.32 7.11 3.12
C HIS A 11 -16.68 8.52 3.15
N LYS A 12 -16.93 9.29 4.20
CA LYS A 12 -16.32 10.62 4.38
C LYS A 12 -14.80 10.50 4.58
N ASP A 13 -14.38 9.51 5.36
CA ASP A 13 -12.97 9.27 5.67
C ASP A 13 -12.19 8.80 4.44
N LEU A 14 -12.79 7.95 3.61
CA LEU A 14 -12.20 7.57 2.32
C LEU A 14 -11.99 8.79 1.41
N ASN A 15 -12.89 9.76 1.40
CA ASN A 15 -12.70 11.01 0.67
C ASN A 15 -11.56 11.86 1.25
N CYS A 16 -11.37 11.82 2.58
CA CYS A 16 -10.22 12.47 3.22
C CYS A 16 -8.91 11.79 2.82
N VAL A 17 -8.86 10.47 2.83
CA VAL A 17 -7.70 9.70 2.35
C VAL A 17 -7.36 10.07 0.90
N ASP A 18 -8.35 10.19 0.01
CA ASP A 18 -8.13 10.60 -1.38
C ASP A 18 -7.53 12.00 -1.51
N LYS A 19 -7.93 12.93 -0.63
CA LYS A 19 -7.34 14.28 -0.58
C LYS A 19 -5.90 14.23 -0.09
N VAL A 20 -5.61 13.45 0.95
CA VAL A 20 -4.27 13.27 1.49
C VAL A 20 -3.35 12.65 0.42
N ILE A 21 -3.79 11.57 -0.24
CA ILE A 21 -3.03 10.96 -1.34
C ILE A 21 -2.71 12.00 -2.42
N LYS A 22 -3.70 12.76 -2.89
CA LYS A 22 -3.49 13.77 -3.93
C LYS A 22 -2.51 14.88 -3.51
N SER A 23 -2.58 15.34 -2.25
CA SER A 23 -1.70 16.40 -1.73
C SER A 23 -0.24 15.94 -1.65
N HIS A 24 0.00 14.66 -1.35
CA HIS A 24 1.35 14.12 -1.21
C HIS A 24 1.97 13.57 -2.51
N LEU A 25 1.20 13.50 -3.60
CA LEU A 25 1.70 13.03 -4.90
C LEU A 25 2.35 14.12 -5.75
N SER A 26 2.18 15.39 -5.38
CA SER A 26 2.76 16.49 -6.15
C SER A 26 4.28 16.51 -6.09
N SER A 27 4.91 16.73 -7.23
CA SER A 27 6.35 16.89 -7.41
C SER A 27 6.62 17.93 -8.48
N ASP A 28 7.75 18.62 -8.39
CA ASP A 28 8.23 19.53 -9.44
C ASP A 28 8.70 18.77 -10.69
N ILE A 29 8.81 17.44 -10.61
CA ILE A 29 9.22 16.57 -11.71
C ILE A 29 7.98 16.04 -12.44
N PRO A 30 7.72 16.48 -13.70
CA PRO A 30 6.46 16.17 -14.40
C PRO A 30 6.17 14.67 -14.57
N VAL A 31 7.19 13.85 -14.80
CA VAL A 31 7.01 12.39 -15.01
C VAL A 31 6.48 11.70 -13.76
N ILE A 32 6.86 12.18 -12.57
CA ILE A 32 6.33 11.65 -11.31
C ILE A 32 4.83 11.90 -11.24
N ASN A 33 4.38 13.13 -11.55
CA ASN A 33 2.96 13.47 -11.54
C ASN A 33 2.16 12.65 -12.56
N GLN A 34 2.72 12.45 -13.76
CA GLN A 34 2.07 11.67 -14.83
C GLN A 34 1.85 10.21 -14.41
N ILE A 35 2.91 9.54 -13.95
CA ILE A 35 2.83 8.12 -13.57
C ILE A 35 1.98 7.93 -12.32
N SER A 36 2.14 8.79 -11.32
CA SER A 36 1.35 8.74 -10.09
C SER A 36 -0.15 8.94 -10.40
N THR A 37 -0.49 9.89 -11.26
CA THR A 37 -1.86 10.13 -11.71
C THR A 37 -2.39 8.93 -12.51
N TYR A 38 -1.59 8.36 -13.40
CA TYR A 38 -1.94 7.18 -14.17
C TYR A 38 -2.33 6.01 -13.27
N ILE A 39 -1.52 5.72 -12.26
CA ILE A 39 -1.75 4.61 -11.33
C ILE A 39 -2.97 4.86 -10.44
N LEU A 40 -3.14 6.05 -9.90
CA LEU A 40 -4.33 6.39 -9.11
C LEU A 40 -5.60 6.22 -9.94
N ASN A 41 -5.59 6.62 -11.21
CA ASN A 41 -6.73 6.51 -12.11
C ASN A 41 -6.95 5.08 -12.64
N SER A 42 -5.95 4.21 -12.55
CA SER A 42 -6.09 2.78 -12.92
C SER A 42 -7.06 2.02 -12.01
N GLY A 43 -7.53 2.68 -10.96
CA GLY A 43 -8.55 2.19 -10.05
C GLY A 43 -8.03 1.12 -9.08
N GLY A 44 -8.80 0.94 -8.03
CA GLY A 44 -8.53 -0.06 -7.01
C GLY A 44 -9.67 -0.08 -6.00
N LYS A 45 -9.81 -1.21 -5.32
CA LYS A 45 -10.82 -1.34 -4.26
C LYS A 45 -10.37 -0.67 -2.96
N LYS A 46 -9.11 -0.20 -2.87
CA LYS A 46 -8.51 0.40 -1.66
C LYS A 46 -8.76 -0.43 -0.40
N MET A 47 -8.61 -1.75 -0.53
CA MET A 47 -8.98 -2.70 0.55
C MET A 47 -8.19 -2.44 1.83
N ARG A 48 -6.92 -2.06 1.74
CA ARG A 48 -6.08 -1.78 2.92
C ARG A 48 -6.48 -0.49 3.64
N PRO A 49 -6.64 0.66 2.97
CA PRO A 49 -7.26 1.86 3.56
C PRO A 49 -8.63 1.58 4.19
N ILE A 50 -9.52 0.86 3.48
CA ILE A 50 -10.84 0.49 3.99
C ILE A 50 -10.71 -0.32 5.28
N PHE A 51 -9.85 -1.34 5.29
CA PHE A 51 -9.65 -2.21 6.45
C PHE A 51 -9.12 -1.43 7.64
N HIS A 52 -8.11 -0.56 7.45
CA HIS A 52 -7.58 0.32 8.49
C HIS A 52 -8.66 1.22 9.09
N LEU A 53 -9.40 1.94 8.24
CA LEU A 53 -10.43 2.88 8.68
C LEU A 53 -11.60 2.18 9.40
N LEU A 54 -12.03 1.02 8.91
CA LEU A 54 -13.07 0.25 9.58
C LEU A 54 -12.63 -0.18 10.98
N LEU A 55 -11.40 -0.67 11.14
CA LEU A 55 -10.88 -1.06 12.45
C LEU A 55 -10.69 0.16 13.37
N ALA A 56 -10.19 1.28 12.85
CA ALA A 56 -10.09 2.51 13.61
C ALA A 56 -11.47 3.00 14.10
N GLY A 57 -12.51 2.85 13.27
CA GLY A 57 -13.87 3.25 13.60
C GLY A 57 -14.65 2.31 14.52
N LEU A 58 -14.12 1.09 14.82
CA LEU A 58 -14.81 0.15 15.71
C LEU A 58 -14.90 0.65 17.16
N ASP A 59 -13.82 1.27 17.64
CA ASP A 59 -13.64 1.61 19.05
C ASP A 59 -13.41 3.10 19.30
N GLY A 60 -13.58 3.96 18.29
CA GLY A 60 -13.30 5.36 18.45
C GLY A 60 -13.64 6.22 17.26
N GLU A 61 -13.23 7.46 17.33
CA GLU A 61 -13.35 8.43 16.26
C GLU A 61 -12.17 8.27 15.29
N ILE A 62 -12.46 8.25 13.99
CA ILE A 62 -11.42 8.26 12.94
C ILE A 62 -10.82 9.66 12.89
N THR A 63 -9.51 9.74 13.12
CA THR A 63 -8.75 11.00 13.20
C THR A 63 -7.99 11.29 11.91
N GLU A 64 -7.40 12.48 11.80
CA GLU A 64 -6.51 12.85 10.71
C GLU A 64 -5.32 11.89 10.61
N SER A 65 -4.77 11.43 11.74
CA SER A 65 -3.68 10.43 11.75
C SER A 65 -4.09 9.11 11.10
N ASN A 66 -5.36 8.69 11.24
CA ASN A 66 -5.87 7.50 10.54
C ASN A 66 -5.95 7.72 9.02
N HIS A 67 -6.32 8.92 8.56
CA HIS A 67 -6.32 9.26 7.13
C HIS A 67 -4.90 9.27 6.56
N GLU A 68 -3.93 9.84 7.28
CA GLU A 68 -2.51 9.84 6.91
C GLU A 68 -1.97 8.41 6.82
N VAL A 69 -2.20 7.57 7.85
CA VAL A 69 -1.76 6.17 7.85
C VAL A 69 -2.40 5.38 6.71
N ALA A 70 -3.70 5.52 6.48
CA ALA A 70 -4.38 4.87 5.36
C ALA A 70 -3.74 5.24 4.02
N SER A 71 -3.31 6.50 3.88
CA SER A 71 -2.63 7.00 2.68
C SER A 71 -1.20 6.45 2.55
N ILE A 72 -0.44 6.37 3.66
CA ILE A 72 0.89 5.75 3.71
C ILE A 72 0.82 4.29 3.27
N ILE A 73 -0.14 3.54 3.79
CA ILE A 73 -0.36 2.13 3.45
C ILE A 73 -0.64 1.97 1.95
N GLU A 74 -1.45 2.86 1.37
CA GLU A 74 -1.75 2.82 -0.07
C GLU A 74 -0.53 3.20 -0.90
N PHE A 75 0.33 4.13 -0.45
CA PHE A 75 1.58 4.45 -1.13
C PHE A 75 2.56 3.28 -1.12
N ILE A 76 2.76 2.63 0.03
CA ILE A 76 3.59 1.43 0.14
C ILE A 76 3.07 0.36 -0.82
N HIS A 77 1.76 0.08 -0.78
CA HIS A 77 1.15 -0.91 -1.68
C HIS A 77 1.30 -0.55 -3.15
N THR A 78 1.13 0.73 -3.51
CA THR A 78 1.26 1.18 -4.91
C THR A 78 2.70 1.09 -5.38
N ALA A 79 3.66 1.42 -4.52
CA ALA A 79 5.09 1.27 -4.82
C ALA A 79 5.45 -0.20 -5.09
N THR A 80 4.98 -1.13 -4.25
CA THR A 80 5.21 -2.56 -4.49
C THR A 80 4.58 -3.03 -5.81
N LEU A 81 3.39 -2.56 -6.15
CA LEU A 81 2.76 -2.90 -7.44
C LEU A 81 3.58 -2.41 -8.65
N LEU A 82 4.20 -1.22 -8.56
CA LEU A 82 5.05 -0.68 -9.63
C LEU A 82 6.32 -1.51 -9.84
N HIS A 83 6.91 -1.99 -8.75
CA HIS A 83 8.08 -2.85 -8.80
C HIS A 83 7.71 -4.25 -9.28
N ASP A 84 6.64 -4.85 -8.76
CA ASP A 84 6.13 -6.16 -9.15
C ASP A 84 5.85 -6.24 -10.64
N ASP A 85 5.16 -5.24 -11.21
CA ASP A 85 4.83 -5.23 -12.62
C ASP A 85 6.08 -5.27 -13.52
N VAL A 86 7.23 -4.73 -13.04
CA VAL A 86 8.51 -4.82 -13.74
C VAL A 86 9.16 -6.19 -13.56
N VAL A 87 9.20 -6.70 -12.31
CA VAL A 87 9.80 -8.00 -11.99
C VAL A 87 9.05 -9.13 -12.70
N ASP A 88 7.71 -9.09 -12.69
CA ASP A 88 6.84 -10.07 -13.31
C ASP A 88 6.70 -9.88 -14.83
N GLN A 89 7.32 -8.82 -15.40
CA GLN A 89 7.18 -8.43 -16.82
C GLN A 89 5.70 -8.28 -17.24
N SER A 90 4.87 -7.84 -16.33
CA SER A 90 3.43 -7.69 -16.55
C SER A 90 3.14 -6.53 -17.51
N THR A 91 2.31 -6.78 -18.51
CA THR A 91 1.89 -5.75 -19.47
C THR A 91 0.50 -5.19 -19.19
N LYS A 92 -0.30 -5.89 -18.37
CA LYS A 92 -1.66 -5.49 -18.02
C LYS A 92 -1.98 -5.80 -16.56
N ARG A 93 -2.68 -4.87 -15.91
CA ARG A 93 -3.27 -5.02 -14.59
C ARG A 93 -4.72 -4.52 -14.61
N ARG A 94 -5.67 -5.35 -14.19
CA ARG A 94 -7.12 -5.01 -14.20
C ARG A 94 -7.63 -4.53 -15.57
N ASN A 95 -7.18 -5.17 -16.64
CA ASN A 95 -7.47 -4.83 -18.04
C ASN A 95 -6.93 -3.47 -18.54
N ILE A 96 -6.08 -2.79 -17.76
CA ILE A 96 -5.38 -1.57 -18.13
C ILE A 96 -3.90 -1.92 -18.31
N GLN A 97 -3.19 -1.24 -19.21
CA GLN A 97 -1.74 -1.41 -19.35
C GLN A 97 -1.05 -1.06 -18.02
N THR A 98 0.04 -1.75 -17.72
CA THR A 98 0.86 -1.43 -16.54
C THR A 98 1.68 -0.17 -16.78
N ALA A 99 2.16 0.47 -15.71
CA ALA A 99 2.98 1.67 -15.83
C ALA A 99 4.29 1.40 -16.58
N ASN A 100 4.94 0.25 -16.35
CA ASN A 100 6.14 -0.15 -17.08
C ASN A 100 5.88 -0.37 -18.58
N ALA A 101 4.70 -0.86 -18.97
CA ALA A 101 4.34 -1.01 -20.37
C ALA A 101 4.09 0.35 -21.08
N VAL A 102 3.63 1.37 -20.35
CA VAL A 102 3.34 2.72 -20.91
C VAL A 102 4.55 3.63 -20.84
N PHE A 103 5.28 3.65 -19.71
CA PHE A 103 6.33 4.63 -19.41
C PHE A 103 7.73 4.01 -19.36
N GLY A 104 7.84 2.68 -19.50
CA GLY A 104 9.08 1.93 -19.40
C GLY A 104 9.46 1.52 -17.97
N ASN A 105 10.30 0.48 -17.87
CA ASN A 105 10.68 -0.14 -16.60
C ASN A 105 11.38 0.85 -15.66
N SER A 106 12.34 1.62 -16.16
CA SER A 106 13.12 2.57 -15.33
C SER A 106 12.22 3.62 -14.69
N ALA A 107 11.27 4.17 -15.44
CA ALA A 107 10.35 5.17 -14.91
C ALA A 107 9.39 4.56 -13.86
N SER A 108 8.91 3.34 -14.09
CA SER A 108 8.06 2.61 -13.13
C SER A 108 8.79 2.38 -11.80
N ILE A 109 10.03 1.89 -11.85
CA ILE A 109 10.86 1.63 -10.65
C ILE A 109 11.10 2.94 -9.88
N LEU A 110 11.60 3.99 -10.56
CA LEU A 110 11.95 5.25 -9.90
C LEU A 110 10.74 5.96 -9.29
N VAL A 111 9.55 5.85 -9.90
CA VAL A 111 8.32 6.38 -9.29
C VAL A 111 7.85 5.51 -8.13
N GLY A 112 8.06 4.20 -8.18
CA GLY A 112 7.88 3.32 -7.02
C GLY A 112 8.76 3.75 -5.84
N ASP A 113 10.05 4.02 -6.08
CA ASP A 113 10.98 4.52 -5.07
C ASP A 113 10.54 5.89 -4.52
N PHE A 114 10.02 6.77 -5.38
CA PHE A 114 9.48 8.05 -4.95
C PHE A 114 8.29 7.87 -4.00
N LEU A 115 7.31 7.01 -4.34
CA LEU A 115 6.15 6.75 -3.47
C LEU A 115 6.57 6.13 -2.13
N TYR A 116 7.54 5.22 -2.18
CA TYR A 116 8.09 4.58 -1.00
C TYR A 116 8.79 5.62 -0.09
N SER A 117 9.66 6.45 -0.66
CA SER A 117 10.31 7.55 0.05
C SER A 117 9.32 8.56 0.62
N ARG A 118 8.26 8.89 -0.14
CA ARG A 118 7.18 9.78 0.31
C ARG A 118 6.44 9.18 1.50
N SER A 119 6.21 7.87 1.52
CA SER A 119 5.60 7.20 2.67
C SER A 119 6.43 7.35 3.94
N PHE A 120 7.76 7.28 3.87
CA PHE A 120 8.63 7.56 5.02
C PHE A 120 8.55 8.99 5.51
N GLN A 121 8.51 9.98 4.59
CA GLN A 121 8.33 11.38 4.98
C GLN A 121 6.99 11.59 5.72
N MET A 122 5.93 10.91 5.30
CA MET A 122 4.63 10.97 5.97
C MET A 122 4.66 10.28 7.33
N MET A 123 5.32 9.11 7.44
CA MET A 123 5.49 8.40 8.73
C MET A 123 6.18 9.28 9.78
N VAL A 124 7.24 10.00 9.39
CA VAL A 124 7.94 10.92 10.30
C VAL A 124 7.03 12.02 10.81
N LYS A 125 6.12 12.55 9.96
CA LYS A 125 5.16 13.60 10.37
C LYS A 125 4.09 13.12 11.34
N ILE A 126 3.76 11.82 11.35
CA ILE A 126 2.83 11.24 12.33
C ILE A 126 3.41 11.31 13.75
N ASP A 127 4.74 11.39 13.89
CA ASP A 127 5.46 11.50 15.16
C ASP A 127 5.06 10.43 16.18
N ASN A 128 4.92 9.19 15.72
CA ASN A 128 4.59 8.04 16.54
C ASN A 128 5.52 6.86 16.21
N MET A 129 6.50 6.63 17.11
CA MET A 129 7.52 5.59 16.91
C MET A 129 6.94 4.18 16.84
N SER A 130 5.83 3.90 17.54
CA SER A 130 5.17 2.58 17.45
C SER A 130 4.55 2.35 16.08
N VAL A 131 3.93 3.39 15.48
CA VAL A 131 3.43 3.32 14.10
C VAL A 131 4.58 3.12 13.14
N MET A 132 5.67 3.88 13.29
CA MET A 132 6.86 3.75 12.44
C MET A 132 7.46 2.34 12.51
N GLN A 133 7.59 1.78 13.72
CA GLN A 133 8.12 0.42 13.91
C GLN A 133 7.27 -0.63 13.18
N VAL A 134 5.94 -0.57 13.33
CA VAL A 134 5.03 -1.51 12.66
C VAL A 134 5.15 -1.44 11.14
N LEU A 135 5.23 -0.23 10.58
CA LEU A 135 5.37 -0.05 9.13
C LEU A 135 6.76 -0.47 8.62
N ALA A 136 7.82 -0.17 9.37
CA ALA A 136 9.18 -0.59 9.02
C ALA A 136 9.30 -2.12 9.01
N ASP A 137 8.77 -2.80 10.04
CA ASP A 137 8.78 -4.27 10.11
C ASP A 137 7.94 -4.88 8.97
N ALA A 138 6.75 -4.31 8.69
CA ALA A 138 5.90 -4.78 7.61
C ALA A 138 6.57 -4.63 6.24
N THR A 139 7.18 -3.48 5.97
CA THR A 139 7.85 -3.22 4.69
C THR A 139 9.08 -4.11 4.49
N ASN A 140 9.86 -4.35 5.54
CA ASN A 140 10.97 -5.30 5.49
C ASN A 140 10.45 -6.72 5.15
N LYS A 141 9.39 -7.17 5.82
CA LYS A 141 8.80 -8.49 5.55
C LYS A 141 8.22 -8.62 4.14
N ILE A 142 7.60 -7.56 3.61
CA ILE A 142 7.12 -7.54 2.23
C ILE A 142 8.30 -7.72 1.26
N SER A 143 9.40 -7.01 1.47
CA SER A 143 10.60 -7.13 0.64
C SER A 143 11.21 -8.54 0.70
N GLU A 144 11.26 -9.16 1.90
CA GLU A 144 11.67 -10.57 2.04
C GLU A 144 10.72 -11.51 1.26
N GLY A 145 9.40 -11.25 1.30
CA GLY A 145 8.39 -12.03 0.58
C GLY A 145 8.53 -11.95 -0.93
N GLU A 146 8.89 -10.78 -1.47
CA GLU A 146 9.18 -10.62 -2.90
C GLU A 146 10.39 -11.45 -3.33
N VAL A 147 11.47 -11.41 -2.53
CA VAL A 147 12.68 -12.21 -2.80
C VAL A 147 12.38 -13.70 -2.69
N LEU A 148 11.60 -14.13 -1.68
CA LEU A 148 11.16 -15.52 -1.55
C LEU A 148 10.33 -15.98 -2.75
N GLN A 149 9.40 -15.15 -3.22
CA GLN A 149 8.62 -15.45 -4.42
C GLN A 149 9.53 -15.63 -5.64
N LEU A 150 10.53 -14.75 -5.83
CA LEU A 150 11.47 -14.84 -6.94
C LEU A 150 12.28 -16.13 -6.89
N ILE A 151 12.80 -16.52 -5.71
CA ILE A 151 13.57 -17.76 -5.51
C ILE A 151 12.68 -18.99 -5.77
N ASN A 152 11.42 -18.93 -5.34
CA ASN A 152 10.47 -20.04 -5.50
C ASN A 152 9.86 -20.10 -6.90
N SER A 153 10.06 -19.09 -7.73
CA SER A 153 9.58 -19.09 -9.11
C SER A 153 10.17 -20.26 -9.89
N HIS A 154 9.32 -20.99 -10.59
CA HIS A 154 9.68 -22.18 -11.38
C HIS A 154 10.22 -23.36 -10.56
N ASN A 155 10.08 -23.36 -9.22
CA ASN A 155 10.44 -24.51 -8.39
C ASN A 155 9.21 -25.42 -8.17
N PRO A 156 9.11 -26.57 -8.83
CA PRO A 156 7.97 -27.48 -8.66
C PRO A 156 7.96 -28.25 -7.33
N GLN A 157 9.00 -28.08 -6.52
CA GLN A 157 9.17 -28.79 -5.23
C GLN A 157 8.83 -27.93 -4.01
N ILE A 158 8.29 -26.71 -4.19
CA ILE A 158 7.85 -25.93 -3.05
C ILE A 158 6.73 -26.67 -2.32
N ASN A 159 6.82 -26.70 -0.99
CA ASN A 159 5.78 -27.26 -0.14
C ASN A 159 4.74 -26.21 0.24
N GLU A 160 3.62 -26.66 0.83
CA GLU A 160 2.52 -25.80 1.24
C GLU A 160 2.96 -24.71 2.24
N SER A 161 3.85 -25.04 3.18
CA SER A 161 4.37 -24.07 4.17
C SER A 161 5.13 -22.94 3.50
N GLN A 162 6.01 -23.24 2.54
CA GLN A 162 6.75 -22.24 1.78
C GLN A 162 5.82 -21.36 0.92
N TYR A 163 4.76 -21.95 0.37
CA TYR A 163 3.74 -21.20 -0.36
C TYR A 163 3.00 -20.20 0.56
N PHE A 164 2.55 -20.65 1.73
CA PHE A 164 1.88 -19.77 2.68
C PHE A 164 2.79 -18.71 3.27
N GLU A 165 4.09 -18.98 3.45
CA GLU A 165 5.07 -18.01 3.91
C GLU A 165 5.18 -16.82 2.94
N VAL A 166 5.21 -17.06 1.62
CA VAL A 166 5.19 -16.00 0.62
C VAL A 166 3.90 -15.18 0.70
N ILE A 167 2.73 -15.83 0.85
CA ILE A 167 1.44 -15.13 0.98
C ILE A 167 1.43 -14.26 2.26
N GLU A 168 1.92 -14.81 3.37
CA GLU A 168 2.00 -14.09 4.64
C GLU A 168 2.86 -12.85 4.49
N PHE A 169 4.08 -12.97 3.98
CA PHE A 169 5.03 -11.89 3.90
C PHE A 169 4.60 -10.85 2.87
N LYS A 170 4.33 -11.27 1.63
CA LYS A 170 3.99 -10.38 0.53
C LYS A 170 2.62 -9.70 0.71
N THR A 171 1.65 -10.37 1.30
CA THR A 171 0.26 -9.92 1.29
C THR A 171 -0.31 -9.64 2.69
N ALA A 172 -0.22 -10.61 3.62
CA ALA A 172 -0.91 -10.52 4.90
C ALA A 172 -0.27 -9.49 5.84
N LYS A 173 1.05 -9.32 5.80
CA LYS A 173 1.77 -8.39 6.69
C LYS A 173 1.29 -6.95 6.61
N LEU A 174 0.95 -6.44 5.43
CA LEU A 174 0.44 -5.09 5.32
C LEU A 174 -1.00 -4.96 5.86
N PHE A 175 -1.82 -6.02 5.79
CA PHE A 175 -3.13 -6.05 6.46
C PHE A 175 -2.99 -6.15 7.98
N GLU A 176 -2.06 -6.96 8.48
CA GLU A 176 -1.72 -7.01 9.92
C GLU A 176 -1.32 -5.62 10.42
N ALA A 177 -0.44 -4.92 9.69
CA ALA A 177 -0.02 -3.57 10.01
C ALA A 177 -1.21 -2.59 10.06
N CYS A 178 -2.18 -2.68 9.13
CA CYS A 178 -3.40 -1.88 9.16
C CYS A 178 -4.14 -1.99 10.50
N GLY A 179 -4.30 -3.22 10.99
CA GLY A 179 -5.01 -3.48 12.25
C GLY A 179 -4.24 -3.00 13.48
N ARG A 180 -2.96 -3.36 13.56
CA ARG A 180 -2.08 -2.95 14.67
C ARG A 180 -2.00 -1.44 14.81
N ILE A 181 -1.84 -0.71 13.69
CA ILE A 181 -1.74 0.74 13.73
C ILE A 181 -3.07 1.39 14.10
N ALA A 182 -4.20 0.84 13.67
CA ALA A 182 -5.50 1.33 14.10
C ALA A 182 -5.65 1.28 15.64
N ALA A 183 -5.23 0.17 16.26
CA ALA A 183 -5.21 0.03 17.72
C ALA A 183 -4.25 1.03 18.38
N ILE A 184 -3.01 1.17 17.86
CA ILE A 184 -2.01 2.09 18.41
C ILE A 184 -2.49 3.53 18.39
N ILE A 185 -3.07 4.01 17.28
CA ILE A 185 -3.57 5.39 17.16
C ILE A 185 -4.74 5.62 18.11
N ASN A 186 -5.62 4.65 18.26
CA ASN A 186 -6.76 4.74 19.17
C ASN A 186 -6.36 4.45 20.62
N LYS A 187 -5.07 4.25 20.92
CA LYS A 187 -4.53 3.95 22.27
C LYS A 187 -5.21 2.75 22.93
N LYS A 188 -5.42 1.71 22.15
CA LYS A 188 -5.95 0.42 22.61
C LYS A 188 -4.80 -0.58 22.77
N ASP A 189 -4.87 -1.39 23.85
CA ASP A 189 -3.94 -2.49 24.12
C ASP A 189 -4.23 -3.72 23.22
#